data_b1fb7dfc567f51f95852b589dd99326d
#
_entry.id   b1fb7dfc567f51f95852b589dd99326d
#
_cell.length_a   1.000
_cell.length_b   1.000
_cell.length_c   1.000
_cell.angle_alpha   90.00
_cell.angle_beta   90.00
_cell.angle_gamma   90.00
#
_symmetry.space_group_name_H-M   'P 1'
#
loop_
_entity.id
_entity.type
_entity.pdbx_description
1 polymer ?
#
loop_
_entity_poly.entity_id
_entity_poly.type
_entity_poly.pdbx_seq_one_letter_code
_entity_poly.pdbx_strand_id
1 'polypeptide(L)'
;KSVLVDFLIGAGIKPLSIASYNHLGNNDGKNLMEPGVFRSKEISKSNVVDDIVASNRILYREGESPNHVVVIKYVPSVDDSKRAMDEYVSEIFMNGRNTISMHNTCEDSLLAAPLILDLCLITELLSRIELKYDDEESFRNFHPCAALLSYLTKSPLVPPGMSVTNALYKQRAMLENVFRAVVGLAPVSHMNLDLLIEQSNQAIYSPK
;
A
#
# COMPACT_ATOMS: atom_id res chain seq x y z
N LYS A 1 -5.96 0.02 6.94
CA LYS A 1 -7.06 -0.07 5.97
C LYS A 1 -6.62 -0.79 4.69
N SER A 2 -5.66 -0.28 3.92
CA SER A 2 -5.21 -0.89 2.65
C SER A 2 -4.82 -2.37 2.79
N VAL A 3 -4.04 -2.73 3.80
CA VAL A 3 -3.60 -4.11 4.05
C VAL A 3 -4.78 -5.06 4.23
N LEU A 4 -5.78 -4.67 5.02
CA LEU A 4 -6.93 -5.53 5.28
C LEU A 4 -7.87 -5.62 4.07
N VAL A 5 -8.09 -4.51 3.37
CA VAL A 5 -8.93 -4.50 2.15
C VAL A 5 -8.28 -5.35 1.05
N ASP A 6 -6.98 -5.18 0.80
CA ASP A 6 -6.24 -5.98 -0.19
C ASP A 6 -6.28 -7.49 0.17
N PHE A 7 -6.10 -7.82 1.45
CA PHE A 7 -6.21 -9.20 1.94
C PHE A 7 -7.63 -9.78 1.73
N LEU A 8 -8.67 -9.07 2.12
CA LEU A 8 -10.04 -9.54 1.97
C LEU A 8 -10.38 -9.80 0.50
N ILE A 9 -10.07 -8.85 -0.37
CA ILE A 9 -10.32 -8.98 -1.80
C ILE A 9 -9.50 -10.12 -2.42
N GLY A 10 -8.22 -10.23 -2.05
CA GLY A 10 -7.36 -11.31 -2.49
C GLY A 10 -7.82 -12.70 -2.03
N ALA A 11 -8.48 -12.77 -0.88
CA ALA A 11 -9.10 -14.00 -0.34
C ALA A 11 -10.48 -14.31 -0.92
N GLY A 12 -11.01 -13.50 -1.85
CA GLY A 12 -12.34 -13.68 -2.42
C GLY A 12 -13.48 -13.21 -1.53
N ILE A 13 -13.17 -12.44 -0.49
CA ILE A 13 -14.15 -11.83 0.42
C ILE A 13 -14.47 -10.44 -0.09
N LYS A 14 -15.73 -10.13 -0.37
CA LYS A 14 -16.17 -8.87 -0.96
C LYS A 14 -16.55 -7.84 0.09
N PRO A 15 -15.74 -6.82 0.40
CA PRO A 15 -16.16 -5.70 1.21
C PRO A 15 -17.38 -4.99 0.62
N LEU A 16 -18.41 -4.76 1.43
CA LEU A 16 -19.62 -4.05 1.07
C LEU A 16 -19.68 -2.66 1.69
N SER A 17 -19.20 -2.53 2.93
CA SER A 17 -19.09 -1.25 3.59
C SER A 17 -17.88 -1.21 4.50
N ILE A 18 -17.29 -0.02 4.59
CA ILE A 18 -16.14 0.27 5.44
C ILE A 18 -16.45 1.58 6.18
N ALA A 19 -16.56 1.51 7.50
CA ALA A 19 -16.71 2.69 8.35
C ALA A 19 -15.44 2.89 9.17
N SER A 20 -14.85 4.07 9.08
CA SER A 20 -13.64 4.45 9.81
C SER A 20 -13.91 5.62 10.74
N TYR A 21 -13.76 5.42 12.03
CA TYR A 21 -13.89 6.48 13.04
C TYR A 21 -12.52 6.77 13.64
N ASN A 22 -12.13 8.04 13.63
CA ASN A 22 -10.82 8.45 14.09
C ASN A 22 -10.93 9.63 15.06
N HIS A 23 -10.37 9.49 16.25
CA HIS A 23 -10.17 10.57 17.21
C HIS A 23 -8.69 10.94 17.23
N LEU A 24 -8.40 12.21 16.99
CA LEU A 24 -7.05 12.77 16.95
C LEU A 24 -6.99 13.97 17.88
N GLY A 25 -5.96 14.05 18.74
CA GLY A 25 -5.79 15.14 19.68
C GLY A 25 -4.53 15.98 19.45
N ASN A 26 -3.69 15.60 18.49
CA ASN A 26 -2.49 16.31 18.11
C ASN A 26 -2.78 17.52 17.18
N ASN A 27 -1.73 18.25 16.78
CA ASN A 27 -1.86 19.42 15.94
C ASN A 27 -2.41 19.11 14.54
N ASP A 28 -2.08 17.96 13.95
CA ASP A 28 -2.66 17.50 12.68
C ASP A 28 -4.18 17.31 12.82
N GLY A 29 -4.62 16.69 13.92
CA GLY A 29 -6.04 16.52 14.24
C GLY A 29 -6.77 17.85 14.37
N LYS A 30 -6.13 18.87 14.98
CA LYS A 30 -6.68 20.22 15.06
C LYS A 30 -6.82 20.86 13.69
N ASN A 31 -5.81 20.75 12.83
CA ASN A 31 -5.84 21.30 11.47
C ASN A 31 -6.92 20.66 10.60
N LEU A 32 -7.22 19.38 10.84
CA LEU A 32 -8.30 18.66 10.13
C LEU A 32 -9.72 19.15 10.45
N MET A 33 -9.88 20.06 11.42
CA MET A 33 -11.16 20.73 11.64
C MET A 33 -11.49 21.74 10.55
N GLU A 34 -10.51 22.18 9.78
CA GLU A 34 -10.70 23.05 8.61
C GLU A 34 -11.35 22.25 7.47
N PRO A 35 -12.51 22.66 6.94
CA PRO A 35 -13.27 21.87 5.95
C PRO A 35 -12.46 21.47 4.70
N GLY A 36 -11.63 22.38 4.18
CA GLY A 36 -10.80 22.11 3.01
C GLY A 36 -9.74 21.04 3.25
N VAL A 37 -9.09 21.08 4.41
CA VAL A 37 -8.08 20.10 4.83
C VAL A 37 -8.72 18.74 5.10
N PHE A 38 -9.88 18.74 5.76
CA PHE A 38 -10.66 17.51 5.99
C PHE A 38 -11.05 16.85 4.66
N ARG A 39 -11.57 17.60 3.71
CA ARG A 39 -12.00 17.08 2.41
C ARG A 39 -10.84 16.44 1.64
N SER A 40 -9.67 17.05 1.63
CA SER A 40 -8.46 16.50 1.02
C SER A 40 -8.08 15.15 1.65
N LYS A 41 -8.11 15.08 2.97
CA LYS A 41 -7.81 13.83 3.72
C LYS A 41 -8.84 12.73 3.47
N GLU A 42 -10.11 13.09 3.40
CA GLU A 42 -11.21 12.18 3.09
C GLU A 42 -11.03 11.56 1.70
N ILE A 43 -10.75 12.37 0.68
CA ILE A 43 -10.48 11.91 -0.68
C ILE A 43 -9.30 10.96 -0.70
N SER A 44 -8.16 11.31 -0.10
CA SER A 44 -6.97 10.46 -0.11
C SER A 44 -7.18 9.12 0.62
N LYS A 45 -8.04 9.08 1.64
CA LYS A 45 -8.39 7.83 2.34
C LYS A 45 -9.38 6.96 1.55
N SER A 46 -10.26 7.58 0.76
CA SER A 46 -11.20 6.87 -0.11
C SER A 46 -10.48 6.26 -1.30
N ASN A 47 -9.61 7.01 -1.96
CA ASN A 47 -8.84 6.54 -3.12
C ASN A 47 -8.11 5.22 -2.85
N VAL A 48 -7.61 5.00 -1.64
CA VAL A 48 -6.95 3.73 -1.26
C VAL A 48 -7.87 2.53 -1.46
N VAL A 49 -9.14 2.67 -1.08
CA VAL A 49 -10.15 1.61 -1.24
C VAL A 49 -10.53 1.47 -2.70
N ASP A 50 -10.80 2.58 -3.36
CA ASP A 50 -11.24 2.61 -4.76
C ASP A 50 -10.18 2.01 -5.69
N ASP A 51 -8.90 2.30 -5.49
CA ASP A 51 -7.80 1.75 -6.27
C ASP A 51 -7.67 0.22 -6.11
N ILE A 52 -7.81 -0.28 -4.88
CA ILE A 52 -7.75 -1.72 -4.61
C ILE A 52 -8.95 -2.43 -5.25
N VAL A 53 -10.14 -1.87 -5.13
CA VAL A 53 -11.38 -2.41 -5.71
C VAL A 53 -11.30 -2.40 -7.24
N ALA A 54 -10.87 -1.30 -7.84
CA ALA A 54 -10.74 -1.16 -9.29
C ALA A 54 -9.72 -2.15 -9.90
N SER A 55 -8.73 -2.57 -9.11
CA SER A 55 -7.76 -3.58 -9.53
C SER A 55 -8.30 -5.01 -9.55
N ASN A 56 -9.45 -5.27 -8.93
CA ASN A 56 -10.08 -6.58 -8.84
C ASN A 56 -11.47 -6.59 -9.50
N ARG A 57 -11.52 -7.01 -10.77
CA ARG A 57 -12.77 -7.08 -11.56
C ARG A 57 -13.58 -8.38 -11.35
N ILE A 58 -13.10 -9.29 -10.51
CA ILE A 58 -13.77 -10.57 -10.27
C ILE A 58 -14.91 -10.39 -9.26
N LEU A 59 -14.65 -9.65 -8.19
CA LEU A 59 -15.61 -9.45 -7.10
C LEU A 59 -16.58 -8.29 -7.32
N TYR A 60 -16.18 -7.29 -8.09
CA TYR A 60 -16.96 -6.07 -8.30
C TYR A 60 -17.32 -5.90 -9.78
N ARG A 61 -18.57 -5.52 -10.02
CA ARG A 61 -19.02 -5.11 -11.35
C ARG A 61 -18.45 -3.74 -11.69
N GLU A 62 -18.49 -3.37 -12.94
CA GLU A 62 -18.10 -2.04 -13.39
C GLU A 62 -18.93 -0.97 -12.67
N GLY A 63 -18.26 0.00 -12.06
CA GLY A 63 -18.88 1.07 -11.26
C GLY A 63 -19.33 0.66 -9.85
N GLU A 64 -19.17 -0.61 -9.45
CA GLU A 64 -19.48 -1.06 -8.11
C GLU A 64 -18.28 -0.86 -7.18
N SER A 65 -18.52 -0.30 -6.00
CA SER A 65 -17.54 -0.12 -4.94
C SER A 65 -18.20 -0.29 -3.55
N PRO A 66 -17.44 -0.59 -2.51
CA PRO A 66 -17.96 -0.62 -1.16
C PRO A 66 -18.39 0.78 -0.71
N ASN A 67 -19.44 0.86 0.09
CA ASN A 67 -19.78 2.11 0.77
C ASN A 67 -18.68 2.44 1.78
N HIS A 68 -18.05 3.61 1.64
CA HIS A 68 -16.94 3.99 2.47
C HIS A 68 -17.18 5.33 3.17
N VAL A 69 -17.12 5.30 4.50
CA VAL A 69 -17.30 6.47 5.36
C VAL A 69 -16.06 6.70 6.21
N VAL A 70 -15.60 7.94 6.26
CA VAL A 70 -14.49 8.38 7.11
C VAL A 70 -14.98 9.46 8.05
N VAL A 71 -14.91 9.19 9.36
CA VAL A 71 -15.20 10.17 10.41
C VAL A 71 -13.91 10.52 11.11
N ILE A 72 -13.59 11.80 11.20
CA ILE A 72 -12.46 12.30 11.96
C ILE A 72 -12.97 13.38 12.92
N LYS A 73 -12.62 13.23 14.18
CA LYS A 73 -12.95 14.23 15.20
C LYS A 73 -11.70 14.63 15.97
N TYR A 74 -11.51 15.93 16.13
CA TYR A 74 -10.51 16.45 17.04
C TYR A 74 -10.97 16.27 18.49
N VAL A 75 -10.16 15.55 19.26
CA VAL A 75 -10.41 15.25 20.68
C VAL A 75 -9.12 15.56 21.45
N PRO A 76 -8.97 16.77 22.01
CA PRO A 76 -7.72 17.21 22.65
C PRO A 76 -7.19 16.25 23.70
N SER A 77 -8.07 15.60 24.43
CA SER A 77 -7.70 14.69 25.54
C SER A 77 -7.00 13.40 25.11
N VAL A 78 -7.03 13.04 23.83
CA VAL A 78 -6.29 11.85 23.35
C VAL A 78 -4.87 12.19 22.90
N ASP A 79 -4.55 13.48 22.77
CA ASP A 79 -3.24 13.97 22.37
C ASP A 79 -2.73 13.28 21.10
N ASP A 80 -1.48 12.81 21.05
CA ASP A 80 -0.93 12.06 19.94
C ASP A 80 -1.42 10.60 19.88
N SER A 81 -2.02 10.10 20.96
CA SER A 81 -2.53 8.75 21.08
C SER A 81 -3.86 8.58 20.33
N LYS A 82 -3.78 8.55 19.03
CA LYS A 82 -4.92 8.37 18.11
C LYS A 82 -5.74 7.14 18.49
N ARG A 83 -7.07 7.28 18.44
CA ARG A 83 -8.03 6.19 18.52
C ARG A 83 -8.66 5.99 17.15
N ALA A 84 -8.51 4.81 16.59
CA ALA A 84 -9.14 4.42 15.32
C ALA A 84 -10.03 3.20 15.55
N MET A 85 -11.28 3.30 15.11
CA MET A 85 -12.21 2.17 15.05
C MET A 85 -12.63 2.00 13.61
N ASP A 86 -12.29 0.86 13.03
CA ASP A 86 -12.68 0.51 11.67
C ASP A 86 -13.62 -0.69 11.70
N GLU A 87 -14.71 -0.61 10.96
CA GLU A 87 -15.63 -1.72 10.74
C GLU A 87 -15.68 -2.05 9.25
N TYR A 88 -15.50 -3.32 8.94
CA TYR A 88 -15.55 -3.88 7.59
C TYR A 88 -16.67 -4.89 7.54
N VAL A 89 -17.73 -4.59 6.78
CA VAL A 89 -18.80 -5.54 6.50
C VAL A 89 -18.59 -6.11 5.11
N SER A 90 -18.45 -7.41 5.02
CA SER A 90 -18.16 -8.11 3.76
C SER A 90 -19.19 -9.17 3.45
N GLU A 91 -19.35 -9.46 2.17
CA GLU A 91 -20.09 -10.60 1.66
C GLU A 91 -19.15 -11.80 1.52
N ILE A 92 -19.63 -12.95 1.96
CA ILE A 92 -18.99 -14.24 1.84
C ILE A 92 -19.89 -15.21 1.06
N PHE A 93 -19.49 -16.47 0.98
CA PHE A 93 -20.20 -17.50 0.24
C PHE A 93 -21.72 -17.50 0.52
N MET A 94 -22.52 -17.65 -0.52
CA MET A 94 -23.99 -17.66 -0.50
C MET A 94 -24.64 -16.40 0.12
N ASN A 95 -24.08 -15.25 -0.15
CA ASN A 95 -24.53 -13.94 0.37
C ASN A 95 -24.48 -13.83 1.92
N GLY A 96 -23.72 -14.69 2.57
CA GLY A 96 -23.45 -14.57 4.00
C GLY A 96 -22.73 -13.25 4.33
N ARG A 97 -22.76 -12.85 5.58
CA ARG A 97 -22.10 -11.64 6.06
C ARG A 97 -20.97 -11.99 7.01
N ASN A 98 -19.87 -11.26 6.86
CA ASN A 98 -18.76 -11.25 7.80
C ASN A 98 -18.50 -9.81 8.23
N THR A 99 -18.37 -9.58 9.52
CA THR A 99 -18.02 -8.26 10.06
C THR A 99 -16.72 -8.36 10.85
N ILE A 100 -15.76 -7.51 10.50
CA ILE A 100 -14.52 -7.34 11.23
C ILE A 100 -14.53 -5.95 11.84
N SER A 101 -14.50 -5.87 13.17
CA SER A 101 -14.34 -4.62 13.91
C SER A 101 -12.94 -4.57 14.50
N MET A 102 -12.21 -3.50 14.23
CA MET A 102 -10.84 -3.32 14.69
C MET A 102 -10.73 -2.01 15.46
N HIS A 103 -10.23 -2.09 16.67
CA HIS A 103 -9.86 -0.94 17.48
C HIS A 103 -8.34 -0.84 17.56
N ASN A 104 -7.80 0.29 17.13
CA ASN A 104 -6.37 0.57 17.17
C ASN A 104 -6.11 1.88 17.94
N THR A 105 -5.20 1.79 18.87
CA THR A 105 -4.64 2.94 19.60
C THR A 105 -3.17 3.05 19.24
N CYS A 106 -2.75 4.22 18.79
CA CYS A 106 -1.38 4.44 18.33
C CYS A 106 -0.94 5.88 18.56
N GLU A 107 0.29 6.05 19.00
CA GLU A 107 0.97 7.35 19.00
C GLU A 107 1.36 7.68 17.55
N ASP A 108 0.54 8.51 16.92
CA ASP A 108 0.52 8.72 15.46
C ASP A 108 1.83 9.31 14.95
N SER A 109 2.40 10.27 15.68
CA SER A 109 3.67 10.91 15.32
C SER A 109 4.84 9.95 15.40
N LEU A 110 4.87 9.09 16.43
CA LEU A 110 5.93 8.09 16.61
C LEU A 110 5.83 6.95 15.57
N LEU A 111 4.64 6.66 15.08
CA LEU A 111 4.46 5.71 13.98
C LEU A 111 4.91 6.31 12.64
N ALA A 112 4.67 7.60 12.41
CA ALA A 112 4.98 8.26 11.14
C ALA A 112 6.47 8.64 10.99
N ALA A 113 7.12 9.05 12.07
CA ALA A 113 8.49 9.57 12.04
C ALA A 113 9.52 8.60 11.41
N PRO A 114 9.59 7.30 11.78
CA PRO A 114 10.52 6.38 11.15
C PRO A 114 10.26 6.18 9.66
N LEU A 115 8.99 6.18 9.21
CA LEU A 115 8.67 6.08 7.79
C LEU A 115 9.16 7.30 7.01
N ILE A 116 9.09 8.49 7.59
CA ILE A 116 9.62 9.71 6.97
C ILE A 116 11.15 9.65 6.89
N LEU A 117 11.82 9.19 7.93
CA LEU A 117 13.27 8.98 7.93
C LEU A 117 13.70 7.97 6.87
N ASP A 118 12.99 6.83 6.78
CA ASP A 118 13.26 5.81 5.76
C ASP A 118 13.09 6.36 4.35
N LEU A 119 12.04 7.14 4.09
CA LEU A 119 11.85 7.79 2.79
C LEU A 119 12.99 8.77 2.45
N CYS A 120 13.51 9.52 3.42
CA CYS A 120 14.66 10.39 3.24
C CYS A 120 15.94 9.59 2.90
N LEU A 121 16.19 8.51 3.63
CA LEU A 121 17.35 7.64 3.41
C LEU A 121 17.27 6.93 2.05
N ILE A 122 16.10 6.44 1.68
CA ILE A 122 15.86 5.81 0.38
C ILE A 122 16.09 6.83 -0.74
N THR A 123 15.59 8.05 -0.59
CA THR A 123 15.78 9.12 -1.58
C THR A 123 17.25 9.43 -1.77
N GLU A 124 17.99 9.56 -0.70
CA GLU A 124 19.44 9.83 -0.73
C GLU A 124 20.19 8.67 -1.40
N LEU A 125 19.90 7.42 -1.03
CA LEU A 125 20.51 6.25 -1.64
C LEU A 125 20.23 6.18 -3.15
N LEU A 126 18.99 6.34 -3.55
CA LEU A 126 18.57 6.25 -4.95
C LEU A 126 19.13 7.37 -5.83
N SER A 127 19.42 8.53 -5.24
CA SER A 127 20.08 9.63 -5.97
C SER A 127 21.53 9.33 -6.37
N ARG A 128 22.16 8.34 -5.73
CA ARG A 128 23.54 7.90 -6.00
C ARG A 128 23.62 6.65 -6.87
N ILE A 129 22.49 6.02 -7.18
CA ILE A 129 22.44 4.79 -7.99
C ILE A 129 22.39 5.16 -9.46
N GLU A 130 23.25 4.53 -10.22
CA GLU A 130 23.23 4.55 -11.67
C GLU A 130 23.00 3.13 -12.18
N LEU A 131 22.33 3.00 -13.30
CA LEU A 131 22.06 1.72 -13.94
C LEU A 131 22.46 1.75 -15.41
N LYS A 132 22.79 0.59 -15.92
CA LYS A 132 23.10 0.36 -17.34
C LYS A 132 22.46 -0.95 -17.75
N TYR A 133 21.70 -0.96 -18.82
CA TYR A 133 21.26 -2.19 -19.44
C TYR A 133 22.34 -2.74 -20.37
N ASP A 134 22.26 -4.04 -20.68
CA ASP A 134 23.27 -4.73 -21.48
C ASP A 134 23.45 -4.14 -22.90
N ASP A 135 22.41 -3.50 -23.44
CA ASP A 135 22.38 -2.86 -24.75
C ASP A 135 22.75 -1.36 -24.72
N GLU A 136 23.03 -0.80 -23.55
CA GLU A 136 23.41 0.60 -23.37
C GLU A 136 24.93 0.77 -23.31
N GLU A 137 25.47 1.85 -23.88
CA GLU A 137 26.90 2.16 -23.84
C GLU A 137 27.32 2.85 -22.52
N SER A 138 26.43 3.61 -21.89
CA SER A 138 26.70 4.43 -20.72
C SER A 138 25.73 4.17 -19.58
N PHE A 139 26.21 4.42 -18.36
CA PHE A 139 25.35 4.46 -17.18
C PHE A 139 24.43 5.69 -17.24
N ARG A 140 23.22 5.52 -16.72
CA ARG A 140 22.24 6.60 -16.54
C ARG A 140 21.72 6.59 -15.11
N ASN A 141 21.29 7.74 -14.66
CA ASN A 141 20.66 7.83 -13.34
C ASN A 141 19.51 6.84 -13.22
N PHE A 142 19.35 6.30 -12.02
CA PHE A 142 18.16 5.54 -11.66
C PHE A 142 16.91 6.39 -11.89
N HIS A 143 15.74 5.87 -11.63
CA HIS A 143 14.52 6.65 -11.79
C HIS A 143 14.56 7.96 -11.01
N PRO A 144 13.88 9.01 -11.46
CA PRO A 144 13.74 10.22 -10.65
C PRO A 144 13.23 9.86 -9.26
N CYS A 145 13.91 10.32 -8.22
CA CYS A 145 13.55 10.05 -6.83
C CYS A 145 12.07 10.38 -6.55
N ALA A 146 11.57 11.44 -7.17
CA ALA A 146 10.16 11.83 -7.08
C ALA A 146 9.20 10.75 -7.60
N ALA A 147 9.57 10.01 -8.65
CA ALA A 147 8.72 8.95 -9.18
C ALA A 147 8.62 7.76 -8.21
N LEU A 148 9.73 7.38 -7.58
CA LEU A 148 9.73 6.30 -6.60
C LEU A 148 9.00 6.69 -5.30
N LEU A 149 9.24 7.89 -4.80
CA LEU A 149 8.52 8.42 -3.63
C LEU A 149 7.03 8.53 -3.91
N SER A 150 6.64 8.96 -5.11
CA SER A 150 5.24 9.01 -5.56
C SER A 150 4.60 7.63 -5.53
N TYR A 151 5.31 6.58 -5.98
CA TYR A 151 4.82 5.19 -5.92
C TYR A 151 4.58 4.72 -4.47
N LEU A 152 5.34 5.20 -3.50
CA LEU A 152 5.21 4.84 -2.09
C LEU A 152 4.14 5.65 -1.33
N THR A 153 3.47 6.60 -1.97
CA THR A 153 2.43 7.43 -1.36
C THR A 153 1.03 6.80 -1.50
N LYS A 154 0.04 7.37 -0.82
CA LYS A 154 -1.35 6.90 -0.88
C LYS A 154 -2.07 7.21 -2.18
N SER A 155 -1.55 8.12 -2.97
CA SER A 155 -2.13 8.52 -4.27
C SER A 155 -1.01 8.58 -5.29
N PRO A 156 -0.41 7.44 -5.62
CA PRO A 156 0.72 7.40 -6.54
C PRO A 156 0.29 7.86 -7.93
N LEU A 157 1.17 8.62 -8.58
CA LEU A 157 1.00 9.01 -9.97
C LEU A 157 1.40 7.82 -10.86
N VAL A 158 0.55 7.50 -11.81
CA VAL A 158 0.81 6.47 -12.81
C VAL A 158 0.60 7.02 -14.22
N PRO A 159 1.27 6.48 -15.23
CA PRO A 159 1.01 6.83 -16.63
C PRO A 159 -0.46 6.56 -17.00
N PRO A 160 -1.03 7.32 -17.96
CA PRO A 160 -2.38 7.09 -18.44
C PRO A 160 -2.59 5.63 -18.92
N GLY A 161 -3.68 5.01 -18.50
CA GLY A 161 -4.03 3.63 -18.87
C GLY A 161 -3.42 2.55 -17.97
N MET A 162 -2.54 2.91 -17.04
CA MET A 162 -2.03 1.97 -16.04
C MET A 162 -2.88 2.01 -14.76
N SER A 163 -3.04 0.85 -14.13
CA SER A 163 -3.72 0.77 -12.84
C SER A 163 -2.83 1.30 -11.71
N VAL A 164 -3.45 2.02 -10.79
CA VAL A 164 -2.78 2.48 -9.58
C VAL A 164 -2.51 1.30 -8.65
N THR A 165 -1.28 1.19 -8.16
CA THR A 165 -0.93 0.21 -7.12
C THR A 165 -0.95 0.89 -5.76
N ASN A 166 -2.04 0.74 -5.03
CA ASN A 166 -2.20 1.27 -3.68
C ASN A 166 -2.32 0.14 -2.65
N ALA A 167 -1.40 -0.79 -2.71
CA ALA A 167 -1.35 -1.96 -1.85
C ALA A 167 0.02 -2.05 -1.18
N LEU A 168 0.03 -1.96 0.16
CA LEU A 168 1.26 -1.93 0.95
C LEU A 168 2.20 -3.12 0.66
N TYR A 169 1.66 -4.32 0.50
CA TYR A 169 2.47 -5.52 0.20
C TYR A 169 3.17 -5.43 -1.15
N LYS A 170 2.50 -4.91 -2.16
CA LYS A 170 3.08 -4.73 -3.50
C LYS A 170 4.15 -3.64 -3.50
N GLN A 171 3.88 -2.53 -2.82
CA GLN A 171 4.83 -1.43 -2.66
C GLN A 171 6.07 -1.88 -1.89
N ARG A 172 5.91 -2.65 -0.82
CA ARG A 172 7.01 -3.24 -0.05
C ARG A 172 7.82 -4.22 -0.91
N ALA A 173 7.17 -5.12 -1.63
CA ALA A 173 7.85 -6.10 -2.50
C ALA A 173 8.66 -5.40 -3.60
N MET A 174 8.16 -4.32 -4.18
CA MET A 174 8.90 -3.51 -5.15
C MET A 174 10.16 -2.93 -4.51
N LEU A 175 10.05 -2.31 -3.33
CA LEU A 175 11.18 -1.69 -2.64
C LEU A 175 12.23 -2.75 -2.25
N GLU A 176 11.80 -3.91 -1.77
CA GLU A 176 12.69 -5.04 -1.46
C GLU A 176 13.45 -5.49 -2.71
N ASN A 177 12.77 -5.61 -3.85
CA ASN A 177 13.42 -6.00 -5.10
C ASN A 177 14.39 -4.94 -5.62
N VAL A 178 14.12 -3.66 -5.43
CA VAL A 178 15.09 -2.59 -5.72
C VAL A 178 16.37 -2.78 -4.89
N PHE A 179 16.25 -3.00 -3.59
CA PHE A 179 17.41 -3.22 -2.73
C PHE A 179 18.17 -4.50 -3.08
N ARG A 180 17.45 -5.57 -3.43
CA ARG A 180 18.08 -6.82 -3.89
C ARG A 180 18.87 -6.60 -5.17
N ALA A 181 18.34 -5.85 -6.12
CA ALA A 181 19.04 -5.52 -7.36
C ALA A 181 20.32 -4.71 -7.08
N VAL A 182 20.29 -3.75 -6.17
CA VAL A 182 21.46 -2.94 -5.78
C VAL A 182 22.61 -3.80 -5.24
N VAL A 183 22.31 -4.90 -4.57
CA VAL A 183 23.33 -5.81 -4.02
C VAL A 183 23.54 -7.07 -4.88
N GLY A 184 23.02 -7.09 -6.10
CA GLY A 184 23.23 -8.19 -7.07
C GLY A 184 22.47 -9.49 -6.73
N LEU A 185 21.41 -9.40 -5.95
CA LEU A 185 20.56 -10.54 -5.62
C LEU A 185 19.37 -10.65 -6.59
N ALA A 186 18.99 -11.88 -6.92
CA ALA A 186 17.81 -12.14 -7.74
C ALA A 186 16.54 -11.59 -7.07
N PRO A 187 15.54 -11.10 -7.86
CA PRO A 187 14.29 -10.63 -7.32
C PRO A 187 13.54 -11.74 -6.57
N VAL A 188 12.81 -11.36 -5.53
CA VAL A 188 11.86 -12.25 -4.86
C VAL A 188 10.54 -12.18 -5.64
N SER A 189 10.13 -13.33 -6.14
CA SER A 189 8.81 -13.51 -6.76
C SER A 189 8.27 -14.84 -6.28
N HIS A 190 7.01 -14.86 -5.87
CA HIS A 190 6.36 -16.11 -5.46
C HIS A 190 6.22 -17.11 -6.62
N MET A 191 6.32 -16.65 -7.86
CA MET A 191 6.35 -17.51 -9.06
C MET A 191 7.68 -18.24 -9.24
N ASN A 192 8.74 -17.83 -8.55
CA ASN A 192 10.04 -18.51 -8.63
C ASN A 192 10.06 -19.87 -7.92
N LEU A 193 9.02 -20.24 -7.20
CA LEU A 193 8.97 -21.54 -6.53
C LEU A 193 9.04 -22.68 -7.56
N ASP A 194 8.28 -22.58 -8.65
CA ASP A 194 8.28 -23.59 -9.72
C ASP A 194 9.64 -23.63 -10.43
N LEU A 195 10.24 -22.47 -10.70
CA LEU A 195 11.56 -22.38 -11.30
C LEU A 195 12.67 -22.96 -10.42
N LEU A 196 12.57 -22.76 -9.11
CA LEU A 196 13.52 -23.35 -8.14
C LEU A 196 13.40 -24.87 -8.08
N ILE A 197 12.17 -25.41 -8.19
CA ILE A 197 11.93 -26.86 -8.26
C ILE A 197 12.52 -27.44 -9.54
N GLU A 198 12.32 -26.80 -10.69
CA GLU A 198 12.89 -27.23 -11.96
C GLU A 198 14.43 -27.22 -11.94
N GLN A 199 15.04 -26.17 -11.44
CA GLN A 199 16.50 -26.08 -11.30
C GLN A 199 17.05 -27.14 -10.37
N SER A 200 16.37 -27.43 -9.27
CA SER A 200 16.76 -28.52 -8.34
C SER A 200 16.66 -29.88 -9.01
N ASN A 201 15.62 -30.12 -9.79
CA ASN A 201 15.45 -31.35 -10.54
C ASN A 201 16.52 -31.54 -11.61
N GLN A 202 16.85 -30.46 -12.34
CA GLN A 202 17.96 -30.51 -13.31
C GLN A 202 19.31 -30.83 -12.67
N ALA A 203 19.57 -30.24 -11.50
CA ALA A 203 20.80 -30.52 -10.75
C ALA A 203 20.89 -31.99 -10.24
N ILE A 204 19.74 -32.60 -9.90
CA ILE A 204 19.66 -34.00 -9.45
C ILE A 204 19.82 -34.97 -10.61
N TYR A 205 19.32 -34.64 -11.80
CA TYR A 205 19.31 -35.49 -12.97
C TYR A 205 20.45 -35.21 -13.97
N SER A 206 21.34 -34.26 -13.71
CA SER A 206 22.54 -34.06 -14.54
C SER A 206 23.53 -35.18 -14.28
N PRO A 207 23.84 -36.04 -15.24
CA PRO A 207 24.89 -37.05 -15.06
C PRO A 207 26.24 -36.34 -14.86
N LYS A 208 26.98 -36.76 -13.84
CA LYS A 208 28.35 -36.30 -13.61
C LYS A 208 29.27 -36.81 -14.70
#